data_8d1c0509f8ce650c7dcc7af41d888d4b
#
_entry.id   8d1c0509f8ce650c7dcc7af41d888d4b
#
_cell.length_a   1.000
_cell.length_b   1.000
_cell.length_c   1.000
_cell.angle_alpha   90.00
_cell.angle_beta   90.00
_cell.angle_gamma   90.00
#
_symmetry.space_group_name_H-M   'P 1'
#
loop_
_entity.id
_entity.type
_entity.pdbx_description
1 polymer ?
#
loop_
_entity_poly.entity_id
_entity_poly.type
_entity_poly.pdbx_seq_one_letter_code
_entity_poly.pdbx_strand_id
1 'polypeptide(L)'
;MGWRRWGTAVGVLVSLAMPVMTQAGECPTPDEIEGRIEPLAAQLKRWDEAYYQRGERLVDDGVHDQAQARLSHWRRCLGQPESDVALSGGEQRHVIAQTGLNKLADQAAIRHWLETLPAGPLWVQPKVDGVALTLVYDEGRLVAATSRGNGLTGQDWLARVSGIDAIPARLTGEVPARVVVQGELYFKRPEHVQQRDGSAGARSSVAGLMQRHDLSLEAREQIGFFAWALPDGPETLTERNRQLADWGFMDPQGWSQPVSTIEDVARWRQYWYRHELPFASDGVVIKRDAQPPGHTWRNTPPADSVAWKYPAAATLAQVRDVDFRIGRTGRITPVLELSPVTLDDRTVRRVSAGSLTRWQEADIRPGDQVMISLAGLTIPRLDKVVIRNDERVALDVPDPEVFNALSCLELTAGCRSQFLARLTHLGSRQGLNMRGIGEGTWKRLIDAEMVTSLLDWRDLDGATLRSLNGVGEVRATRWLAAFDRASRQPLQQWLVALEPAHARFYGSQPKVVFRSADSLNHIVFMRSLANAGWQQIPGLSSTDAATLAGFWQNETVRVLLDEWAAGAAHSAPVVVADE
;
A
#
# COMPACT_ATOMS: atom_id res chain seq x y z
N MET A 1 -60.96 28.40 38.67
CA MET A 1 -60.23 27.15 38.81
C MET A 1 -59.96 26.63 37.44
N GLY A 2 -58.81 26.93 36.85
CA GLY A 2 -58.45 26.56 35.47
C GLY A 2 -57.02 26.03 35.43
N TRP A 3 -56.90 24.79 35.11
CA TRP A 3 -55.61 24.12 34.94
C TRP A 3 -55.17 24.26 33.47
N ARG A 4 -54.07 24.96 33.24
CA ARG A 4 -53.40 25.00 31.93
C ARG A 4 -52.42 23.81 31.87
N ARG A 5 -52.63 22.93 30.87
CA ARG A 5 -51.71 21.87 30.49
C ARG A 5 -50.62 22.46 29.57
N TRP A 6 -49.39 22.30 29.95
CA TRP A 6 -48.22 22.53 29.08
C TRP A 6 -47.91 21.24 28.34
N GLY A 7 -48.01 21.29 27.02
CA GLY A 7 -47.57 20.23 26.13
C GLY A 7 -46.09 20.42 25.79
N THR A 8 -45.26 19.49 26.22
CA THR A 8 -43.86 19.38 25.78
C THR A 8 -43.81 18.67 24.43
N ALA A 9 -43.47 19.40 23.38
CA ALA A 9 -43.14 18.83 22.08
C ALA A 9 -41.76 18.19 22.13
N VAL A 10 -41.69 16.86 22.10
CA VAL A 10 -40.44 16.10 21.90
C VAL A 10 -40.20 16.07 20.41
N GLY A 11 -39.23 16.87 19.96
CA GLY A 11 -38.72 16.82 18.60
C GLY A 11 -37.85 15.55 18.42
N VAL A 12 -38.37 14.58 17.68
CA VAL A 12 -37.61 13.42 17.23
C VAL A 12 -36.69 13.87 16.09
N LEU A 13 -35.41 14.05 16.41
CA LEU A 13 -34.34 14.17 15.41
C LEU A 13 -34.16 12.79 14.74
N VAL A 14 -34.79 12.62 13.58
CA VAL A 14 -34.49 11.51 12.69
C VAL A 14 -33.12 11.79 12.07
N SER A 15 -32.09 11.21 12.64
CA SER A 15 -30.77 11.12 11.99
C SER A 15 -30.91 10.21 10.77
N LEU A 16 -30.99 10.81 9.58
CA LEU A 16 -30.80 10.12 8.33
C LEU A 16 -29.33 9.62 8.30
N ALA A 17 -29.14 8.38 8.73
CA ALA A 17 -27.92 7.64 8.42
C ALA A 17 -27.93 7.43 6.90
N MET A 18 -27.17 8.24 6.17
CA MET A 18 -26.83 7.93 4.78
C MET A 18 -26.11 6.59 4.79
N PRO A 19 -26.54 5.60 3.98
CA PRO A 19 -25.78 4.40 3.83
C PRO A 19 -24.42 4.79 3.24
N VAL A 20 -23.34 4.39 3.90
CA VAL A 20 -22.00 4.36 3.31
C VAL A 20 -22.12 3.39 2.13
N MET A 21 -22.35 3.93 0.94
CA MET A 21 -22.26 3.15 -0.28
C MET A 21 -20.81 2.66 -0.38
N THR A 22 -20.65 1.36 -0.18
CA THR A 22 -19.46 0.63 -0.60
C THR A 22 -19.20 1.00 -2.05
N GLN A 23 -18.00 1.50 -2.34
CA GLN A 23 -17.57 1.89 -3.68
C GLN A 23 -17.50 0.67 -4.62
N ALA A 24 -18.65 0.20 -5.10
CA ALA A 24 -18.79 -0.22 -6.47
C ALA A 24 -18.71 1.10 -7.25
N GLY A 25 -17.50 1.42 -7.80
CA GLY A 25 -17.15 2.76 -8.21
C GLY A 25 -18.17 3.33 -9.19
N GLU A 26 -18.51 4.60 -9.02
CA GLU A 26 -19.14 5.40 -10.05
C GLU A 26 -18.42 5.14 -11.37
N CYS A 27 -19.16 4.92 -12.44
CA CYS A 27 -18.55 4.78 -13.75
C CYS A 27 -17.85 6.08 -14.10
N PRO A 28 -16.54 6.04 -14.42
CA PRO A 28 -15.86 7.20 -14.98
C PRO A 28 -16.54 7.63 -16.28
N THR A 29 -16.32 8.85 -16.71
CA THR A 29 -16.88 9.31 -17.97
C THR A 29 -16.36 8.48 -19.15
N PRO A 30 -17.14 8.28 -20.25
CA PRO A 30 -16.68 7.52 -21.41
C PRO A 30 -15.32 8.00 -21.91
N ASP A 31 -15.11 9.31 -22.02
CA ASP A 31 -13.85 9.91 -22.49
C ASP A 31 -12.65 9.55 -21.59
N GLU A 32 -12.88 9.34 -20.29
CA GLU A 32 -11.82 8.92 -19.36
C GLU A 32 -11.41 7.46 -19.51
N ILE A 33 -12.27 6.61 -20.07
CA ILE A 33 -12.06 5.15 -20.11
C ILE A 33 -11.70 4.65 -21.51
N GLU A 34 -12.24 5.24 -22.58
CA GLU A 34 -12.08 4.71 -23.95
C GLU A 34 -10.61 4.55 -24.35
N GLY A 35 -9.77 5.56 -24.09
CA GLY A 35 -8.33 5.49 -24.35
C GLY A 35 -7.53 4.56 -23.44
N ARG A 36 -8.13 3.98 -22.39
CA ARG A 36 -7.44 3.17 -21.37
C ARG A 36 -7.77 1.67 -21.45
N ILE A 37 -8.86 1.31 -22.10
CA ILE A 37 -9.29 -0.10 -22.21
C ILE A 37 -8.28 -0.92 -23.00
N GLU A 38 -7.90 -0.46 -24.18
CA GLU A 38 -6.98 -1.20 -25.04
C GLU A 38 -5.58 -1.35 -24.46
N PRO A 39 -4.93 -0.30 -23.88
CA PRO A 39 -3.66 -0.47 -23.20
C PRO A 39 -3.72 -1.44 -22.03
N LEU A 40 -4.81 -1.42 -21.23
CA LEU A 40 -4.98 -2.35 -20.11
C LEU A 40 -5.19 -3.78 -20.59
N ALA A 41 -6.01 -3.99 -21.61
CA ALA A 41 -6.26 -5.29 -22.22
C ALA A 41 -4.99 -5.88 -22.83
N ALA A 42 -4.22 -5.08 -23.56
CA ALA A 42 -2.93 -5.48 -24.13
C ALA A 42 -1.90 -5.83 -23.04
N GLN A 43 -1.91 -5.10 -21.93
CA GLN A 43 -1.02 -5.39 -20.79
C GLN A 43 -1.40 -6.70 -20.12
N LEU A 44 -2.69 -6.96 -19.86
CA LEU A 44 -3.18 -8.23 -19.31
C LEU A 44 -2.78 -9.39 -20.22
N LYS A 45 -3.00 -9.26 -21.55
CA LYS A 45 -2.60 -10.27 -22.51
C LYS A 45 -1.09 -10.58 -22.43
N ARG A 46 -0.24 -9.57 -22.35
CA ARG A 46 1.23 -9.77 -22.19
C ARG A 46 1.58 -10.51 -20.91
N TRP A 47 0.88 -10.22 -19.81
CA TRP A 47 1.10 -10.92 -18.55
C TRP A 47 0.66 -12.37 -18.62
N ASP A 48 -0.50 -12.64 -19.24
CA ASP A 48 -1.01 -13.99 -19.46
C ASP A 48 -0.09 -14.81 -20.36
N GLU A 49 0.39 -14.25 -21.47
CA GLU A 49 1.36 -14.90 -22.35
C GLU A 49 2.69 -15.21 -21.64
N ALA A 50 3.21 -14.26 -20.85
CA ALA A 50 4.41 -14.50 -20.07
C ALA A 50 4.21 -15.63 -19.06
N TYR A 51 3.09 -15.60 -18.37
CA TYR A 51 2.75 -16.55 -17.33
C TYR A 51 2.48 -17.96 -17.88
N TYR A 52 1.56 -18.07 -18.84
CA TYR A 52 1.09 -19.38 -19.34
C TYR A 52 2.02 -20.01 -20.37
N GLN A 53 2.73 -19.21 -21.18
CA GLN A 53 3.61 -19.72 -22.25
C GLN A 53 5.07 -19.82 -21.84
N ARG A 54 5.56 -18.91 -21.00
CA ARG A 54 6.98 -18.82 -20.62
C ARG A 54 7.25 -19.18 -19.15
N GLY A 55 6.20 -19.35 -18.31
CA GLY A 55 6.35 -19.56 -16.87
C GLY A 55 6.93 -18.35 -16.13
N GLU A 56 6.92 -17.16 -16.75
CA GLU A 56 7.46 -15.92 -16.19
C GLU A 56 6.39 -15.12 -15.45
N ARG A 57 6.65 -14.77 -14.21
CA ARG A 57 5.77 -13.91 -13.41
C ARG A 57 6.19 -12.45 -13.52
N LEU A 58 5.55 -11.69 -14.41
CA LEU A 58 5.82 -10.27 -14.61
C LEU A 58 5.13 -9.37 -13.57
N VAL A 59 4.08 -9.87 -12.93
CA VAL A 59 3.25 -9.13 -11.96
C VAL A 59 2.70 -10.08 -10.90
N ASP A 60 2.39 -9.55 -9.71
CA ASP A 60 1.73 -10.32 -8.66
C ASP A 60 0.27 -10.65 -9.05
N ASP A 61 -0.19 -11.86 -8.71
CA ASP A 61 -1.55 -12.33 -9.01
C ASP A 61 -2.62 -11.37 -8.49
N GLY A 62 -2.40 -10.73 -7.33
CA GLY A 62 -3.30 -9.73 -6.78
C GLY A 62 -3.40 -8.47 -7.65
N VAL A 63 -2.32 -8.05 -8.28
CA VAL A 63 -2.29 -6.90 -9.21
C VAL A 63 -2.92 -7.28 -10.54
N HIS A 64 -2.65 -8.50 -11.04
CA HIS A 64 -3.30 -9.04 -12.24
C HIS A 64 -4.83 -9.09 -12.07
N ASP A 65 -5.31 -9.65 -10.95
CA ASP A 65 -6.74 -9.71 -10.62
C ASP A 65 -7.38 -8.32 -10.55
N GLN A 66 -6.70 -7.34 -9.94
CA GLN A 66 -7.18 -5.95 -9.88
C GLN A 66 -7.25 -5.30 -11.26
N ALA A 67 -6.26 -5.54 -12.10
CA ALA A 67 -6.24 -5.04 -13.48
C ALA A 67 -7.40 -5.64 -14.29
N GLN A 68 -7.63 -6.95 -14.17
CA GLN A 68 -8.73 -7.64 -14.83
C GLN A 68 -10.10 -7.17 -14.34
N ALA A 69 -10.28 -7.03 -13.02
CA ALA A 69 -11.51 -6.51 -12.44
C ALA A 69 -11.80 -5.07 -12.92
N ARG A 70 -10.75 -4.24 -13.03
CA ARG A 70 -10.85 -2.86 -13.55
C ARG A 70 -11.26 -2.85 -15.02
N LEU A 71 -10.65 -3.70 -15.86
CA LEU A 71 -11.01 -3.81 -17.27
C LEU A 71 -12.48 -4.23 -17.42
N SER A 72 -12.92 -5.24 -16.69
CA SER A 72 -14.31 -5.70 -16.67
C SER A 72 -15.27 -4.60 -16.20
N HIS A 73 -14.91 -3.83 -15.18
CA HIS A 73 -15.70 -2.70 -14.71
C HIS A 73 -15.85 -1.63 -15.79
N TRP A 74 -14.75 -1.19 -16.42
CA TRP A 74 -14.78 -0.19 -17.48
C TRP A 74 -15.61 -0.62 -18.68
N ARG A 75 -15.49 -1.89 -19.11
CA ARG A 75 -16.32 -2.44 -20.18
C ARG A 75 -17.81 -2.41 -19.85
N ARG A 76 -18.18 -2.78 -18.61
CA ARG A 76 -19.59 -2.66 -18.17
C ARG A 76 -20.07 -1.22 -18.20
N CYS A 77 -19.27 -0.25 -17.76
CA CYS A 77 -19.60 1.17 -17.80
C CYS A 77 -19.88 1.67 -19.23
N LEU A 78 -19.21 1.11 -20.24
CA LEU A 78 -19.43 1.42 -21.67
C LEU A 78 -20.49 0.53 -22.34
N GLY A 79 -21.12 -0.39 -21.61
CA GLY A 79 -22.07 -1.35 -22.19
C GLY A 79 -21.43 -2.36 -23.14
N GLN A 80 -20.09 -2.52 -23.07
CA GLN A 80 -19.37 -3.49 -23.88
C GLN A 80 -19.47 -4.89 -23.27
N PRO A 81 -19.49 -5.97 -24.07
CA PRO A 81 -19.50 -7.33 -23.55
C PRO A 81 -18.22 -7.59 -22.74
N GLU A 82 -18.36 -8.31 -21.63
CA GLU A 82 -17.21 -8.88 -20.93
C GLU A 82 -16.58 -9.91 -21.88
N SER A 83 -15.55 -9.52 -22.61
CA SER A 83 -14.71 -10.51 -23.28
C SER A 83 -13.76 -11.05 -22.22
N ASP A 84 -14.00 -12.26 -21.75
CA ASP A 84 -12.95 -13.03 -21.12
C ASP A 84 -11.75 -13.01 -22.09
N VAL A 85 -10.58 -12.57 -21.60
CA VAL A 85 -9.33 -12.86 -22.30
C VAL A 85 -9.31 -14.38 -22.37
N ALA A 86 -9.54 -14.92 -23.55
CA ALA A 86 -9.64 -16.36 -23.74
C ALA A 86 -8.30 -16.96 -23.31
N LEU A 87 -8.28 -17.58 -22.14
CA LEU A 87 -7.12 -18.34 -21.71
C LEU A 87 -6.86 -19.38 -22.81
N SER A 88 -5.61 -19.48 -23.25
CA SER A 88 -5.24 -20.47 -24.25
C SER A 88 -5.55 -21.86 -23.69
N GLY A 89 -6.48 -22.58 -24.30
CA GLY A 89 -6.73 -23.97 -24.02
C GLY A 89 -5.53 -24.81 -24.46
N GLY A 90 -5.38 -25.98 -23.88
CA GLY A 90 -4.46 -27.02 -24.38
C GLY A 90 -5.19 -28.00 -25.30
N GLU A 91 -4.49 -29.07 -25.71
CA GLU A 91 -5.05 -30.13 -26.57
C GLU A 91 -5.89 -31.15 -25.78
N GLN A 92 -5.66 -31.29 -24.48
CA GLN A 92 -6.34 -32.27 -23.63
C GLN A 92 -7.67 -31.72 -23.12
N ARG A 93 -8.77 -32.45 -23.39
CA ARG A 93 -10.11 -32.06 -22.96
C ARG A 93 -10.40 -32.53 -21.53
N HIS A 94 -10.99 -31.68 -20.72
CA HIS A 94 -11.50 -32.05 -19.40
C HIS A 94 -12.76 -32.93 -19.50
N VAL A 95 -12.81 -34.01 -18.73
CA VAL A 95 -14.00 -34.84 -18.58
C VAL A 95 -15.11 -34.08 -17.84
N ILE A 96 -14.72 -33.32 -16.82
CA ILE A 96 -15.58 -32.40 -16.05
C ILE A 96 -14.91 -31.04 -16.05
N ALA A 97 -15.67 -29.97 -16.35
CA ALA A 97 -15.13 -28.63 -16.40
C ALA A 97 -14.40 -28.24 -15.10
N GLN A 98 -13.24 -27.60 -15.23
CA GLN A 98 -12.44 -27.10 -14.12
C GLN A 98 -12.33 -25.58 -14.20
N THR A 99 -13.11 -24.87 -13.41
CA THR A 99 -13.19 -23.42 -13.46
C THR A 99 -12.60 -22.73 -12.23
N GLY A 100 -12.36 -21.44 -12.33
CA GLY A 100 -11.97 -20.62 -11.18
C GLY A 100 -13.16 -20.31 -10.27
N LEU A 101 -12.88 -19.80 -9.08
CA LEU A 101 -13.87 -19.35 -8.11
C LEU A 101 -14.18 -17.87 -8.29
N ASN A 102 -15.41 -17.46 -8.00
CA ASN A 102 -15.73 -16.06 -7.74
C ASN A 102 -14.93 -15.56 -6.55
N LYS A 103 -14.34 -14.36 -6.70
CA LYS A 103 -13.53 -13.71 -5.67
C LYS A 103 -14.36 -12.61 -5.04
N LEU A 104 -14.68 -12.72 -3.75
CA LEU A 104 -15.41 -11.72 -3.00
C LEU A 104 -14.43 -10.82 -2.26
N ALA A 105 -14.67 -9.52 -2.30
CA ALA A 105 -13.72 -8.51 -1.85
C ALA A 105 -13.65 -8.40 -0.32
N ASP A 106 -14.80 -8.51 0.35
CA ASP A 106 -14.94 -8.21 1.77
C ASP A 106 -16.05 -9.04 2.46
N GLN A 107 -16.19 -8.85 3.76
CA GLN A 107 -17.20 -9.54 4.56
C GLN A 107 -18.63 -9.22 4.13
N ALA A 108 -18.90 -8.01 3.63
CA ALA A 108 -20.25 -7.62 3.23
C ALA A 108 -20.67 -8.39 1.97
N ALA A 109 -19.78 -8.51 1.00
CA ALA A 109 -19.99 -9.31 -0.21
C ALA A 109 -20.20 -10.80 0.11
N ILE A 110 -19.43 -11.34 1.08
CA ILE A 110 -19.61 -12.74 1.51
C ILE A 110 -20.94 -12.93 2.22
N ARG A 111 -21.33 -12.02 3.12
CA ARG A 111 -22.63 -12.09 3.80
C ARG A 111 -23.77 -12.09 2.79
N HIS A 112 -23.70 -11.18 1.81
CA HIS A 112 -24.71 -11.14 0.74
C HIS A 112 -24.74 -12.46 -0.07
N TRP A 113 -23.59 -13.02 -0.41
CA TRP A 113 -23.52 -14.33 -1.08
C TRP A 113 -24.13 -15.44 -0.21
N LEU A 114 -23.84 -15.48 1.09
CA LEU A 114 -24.42 -16.47 2.02
C LEU A 114 -25.95 -16.37 2.08
N GLU A 115 -26.51 -15.16 1.98
CA GLU A 115 -27.98 -14.94 1.94
C GLU A 115 -28.62 -15.50 0.66
N THR A 116 -27.87 -15.66 -0.42
CA THR A 116 -28.35 -16.25 -1.68
C THR A 116 -28.35 -17.77 -1.69
N LEU A 117 -27.65 -18.39 -0.74
CA LEU A 117 -27.52 -19.84 -0.68
C LEU A 117 -28.72 -20.51 0.01
N PRO A 118 -29.13 -21.71 -0.45
CA PRO A 118 -30.02 -22.55 0.34
C PRO A 118 -29.38 -22.90 1.69
N ALA A 119 -30.21 -23.07 2.72
CA ALA A 119 -29.72 -23.50 4.03
C ALA A 119 -28.95 -24.83 3.94
N GLY A 120 -27.88 -24.96 4.72
CA GLY A 120 -27.07 -26.18 4.79
C GLY A 120 -25.68 -25.92 5.38
N PRO A 121 -24.95 -26.99 5.71
CA PRO A 121 -23.62 -26.88 6.27
C PRO A 121 -22.65 -26.18 5.32
N LEU A 122 -21.75 -25.39 5.91
CA LEU A 122 -20.69 -24.65 5.21
C LEU A 122 -19.33 -25.08 5.74
N TRP A 123 -18.37 -25.02 4.86
CA TRP A 123 -16.97 -25.35 5.14
C TRP A 123 -16.05 -24.24 4.66
N VAL A 124 -14.94 -24.06 5.36
CA VAL A 124 -13.85 -23.20 4.95
C VAL A 124 -12.56 -24.01 4.83
N GLN A 125 -11.78 -23.74 3.78
CA GLN A 125 -10.48 -24.34 3.50
C GLN A 125 -9.46 -23.26 3.19
N PRO A 126 -8.14 -23.48 3.45
CA PRO A 126 -7.10 -22.61 2.92
C PRO A 126 -7.18 -22.60 1.39
N LYS A 127 -7.09 -21.44 0.78
CA LYS A 127 -6.95 -21.34 -0.67
C LYS A 127 -5.48 -21.53 -1.03
N VAL A 128 -5.12 -22.78 -1.35
CA VAL A 128 -3.76 -23.14 -1.72
C VAL A 128 -3.32 -22.39 -2.97
N ASP A 129 -2.11 -21.82 -2.94
CA ASP A 129 -1.54 -21.07 -4.06
C ASP A 129 -0.62 -21.97 -4.89
N GLY A 130 -1.17 -22.47 -5.98
CA GLY A 130 -0.54 -23.45 -6.86
C GLY A 130 -1.07 -23.38 -8.28
N VAL A 131 -1.05 -24.50 -8.96
CA VAL A 131 -1.63 -24.68 -10.31
C VAL A 131 -2.68 -25.78 -10.29
N ALA A 132 -3.84 -25.46 -10.81
CA ALA A 132 -4.97 -26.37 -10.81
C ALA A 132 -4.79 -27.55 -11.79
N LEU A 133 -5.15 -28.74 -11.35
CA LEU A 133 -4.99 -29.99 -12.07
C LEU A 133 -6.25 -30.86 -11.94
N THR A 134 -6.68 -31.47 -13.04
CA THR A 134 -7.66 -32.54 -13.06
C THR A 134 -6.97 -33.88 -13.28
N LEU A 135 -7.20 -34.85 -12.41
CA LEU A 135 -6.74 -36.23 -12.52
C LEU A 135 -7.92 -37.13 -12.90
N VAL A 136 -7.69 -38.05 -13.85
CA VAL A 136 -8.68 -39.07 -14.22
C VAL A 136 -8.09 -40.45 -14.00
N TYR A 137 -8.85 -41.28 -13.29
CA TYR A 137 -8.53 -42.69 -13.03
C TYR A 137 -9.59 -43.56 -13.73
N ASP A 138 -9.15 -44.55 -14.48
CA ASP A 138 -9.98 -45.61 -15.02
C ASP A 138 -9.57 -46.95 -14.34
N GLU A 139 -10.54 -47.69 -13.82
CA GLU A 139 -10.30 -48.90 -13.06
C GLU A 139 -9.20 -48.73 -11.98
N GLY A 140 -9.22 -47.57 -11.34
CA GLY A 140 -8.28 -47.19 -10.30
C GLY A 140 -6.88 -46.77 -10.80
N ARG A 141 -6.57 -46.83 -12.10
CA ARG A 141 -5.26 -46.41 -12.64
C ARG A 141 -5.33 -44.98 -13.17
N LEU A 142 -4.31 -44.16 -12.86
CA LEU A 142 -4.18 -42.81 -13.42
C LEU A 142 -3.96 -42.88 -14.92
N VAL A 143 -4.90 -42.32 -15.71
CA VAL A 143 -4.88 -42.35 -17.18
C VAL A 143 -4.79 -40.95 -17.81
N ALA A 144 -5.15 -39.90 -17.07
CA ALA A 144 -4.98 -38.52 -17.55
C ALA A 144 -4.71 -37.57 -16.41
N ALA A 145 -3.91 -36.53 -16.70
CA ALA A 145 -3.65 -35.39 -15.81
C ALA A 145 -3.65 -34.11 -16.65
N THR A 146 -4.66 -33.28 -16.48
CA THR A 146 -4.91 -32.13 -17.35
C THR A 146 -4.81 -30.84 -16.55
N SER A 147 -3.95 -29.90 -16.97
CA SER A 147 -3.89 -28.55 -16.38
C SER A 147 -5.21 -27.81 -16.62
N ARG A 148 -5.55 -26.82 -15.77
CA ARG A 148 -6.82 -26.09 -15.91
C ARG A 148 -7.05 -25.53 -17.34
N GLY A 149 -6.02 -24.92 -17.94
CA GLY A 149 -6.17 -24.23 -19.22
C GLY A 149 -7.31 -23.22 -19.18
N ASN A 150 -8.21 -23.29 -20.17
CA ASN A 150 -9.42 -22.45 -20.23
C ASN A 150 -10.63 -23.04 -19.48
N GLY A 151 -10.43 -24.12 -18.73
CA GLY A 151 -11.47 -24.82 -17.96
C GLY A 151 -12.20 -25.93 -18.74
N LEU A 152 -12.11 -25.98 -20.05
CA LEU A 152 -12.62 -27.03 -20.92
C LEU A 152 -11.51 -27.87 -21.55
N THR A 153 -10.38 -27.24 -21.82
CA THR A 153 -9.17 -27.87 -22.38
C THR A 153 -7.93 -27.35 -21.65
N GLY A 154 -6.95 -28.21 -21.43
CA GLY A 154 -5.68 -27.89 -20.80
C GLY A 154 -4.51 -28.66 -21.40
N GLN A 155 -3.32 -28.48 -20.86
CA GLN A 155 -2.14 -29.24 -21.26
C GLN A 155 -2.16 -30.62 -20.64
N ASP A 156 -1.66 -31.63 -21.37
CA ASP A 156 -1.41 -32.95 -20.84
C ASP A 156 -0.15 -32.96 -19.96
N TRP A 157 -0.35 -33.26 -18.68
CA TRP A 157 0.71 -33.35 -17.68
C TRP A 157 0.91 -34.76 -17.12
N LEU A 158 0.27 -35.79 -17.72
CA LEU A 158 0.32 -37.16 -17.21
C LEU A 158 1.76 -37.65 -16.97
N ALA A 159 2.64 -37.50 -17.96
CA ALA A 159 4.02 -37.94 -17.84
C ALA A 159 4.77 -37.17 -16.73
N ARG A 160 4.46 -35.87 -16.54
CA ARG A 160 5.12 -35.00 -15.56
C ARG A 160 4.70 -35.30 -14.12
N VAL A 161 3.40 -35.58 -13.91
CA VAL A 161 2.88 -35.87 -12.56
C VAL A 161 3.10 -37.33 -12.15
N SER A 162 3.40 -38.20 -13.09
CA SER A 162 3.78 -39.59 -12.79
C SER A 162 5.03 -39.66 -11.94
N GLY A 163 4.91 -40.26 -10.75
CA GLY A 163 6.00 -40.33 -9.76
C GLY A 163 6.10 -39.15 -8.80
N ILE A 164 5.09 -38.25 -8.77
CA ILE A 164 4.89 -37.33 -7.65
C ILE A 164 4.19 -38.11 -6.53
N ASP A 165 4.84 -38.21 -5.38
CA ASP A 165 4.33 -39.05 -4.24
C ASP A 165 2.94 -38.64 -3.75
N ALA A 166 2.60 -37.33 -3.89
CA ALA A 166 1.29 -36.80 -3.52
C ALA A 166 0.15 -37.19 -4.48
N ILE A 167 0.46 -37.86 -5.62
CA ILE A 167 -0.50 -38.30 -6.64
C ILE A 167 -0.41 -39.84 -6.77
N PRO A 168 -1.38 -40.60 -6.22
CA PRO A 168 -1.40 -42.05 -6.36
C PRO A 168 -1.42 -42.48 -7.82
N ALA A 169 -0.48 -43.30 -8.25
CA ALA A 169 -0.51 -43.89 -9.60
C ALA A 169 -1.67 -44.89 -9.74
N ARG A 170 -2.17 -45.44 -8.62
CA ARG A 170 -3.30 -46.33 -8.53
C ARG A 170 -4.07 -46.11 -7.24
N LEU A 171 -5.38 -45.94 -7.34
CA LEU A 171 -6.30 -45.92 -6.21
C LEU A 171 -6.50 -47.34 -5.67
N THR A 172 -6.68 -47.50 -4.36
CA THR A 172 -6.86 -48.77 -3.66
C THR A 172 -8.23 -48.83 -3.00
N GLY A 173 -8.73 -50.07 -2.74
CA GLY A 173 -10.04 -50.30 -2.14
C GLY A 173 -11.17 -50.38 -3.16
N GLU A 174 -12.37 -50.00 -2.76
CA GLU A 174 -13.52 -49.90 -3.67
C GLU A 174 -13.40 -48.64 -4.52
N VAL A 175 -13.14 -48.82 -5.80
CA VAL A 175 -12.94 -47.71 -6.75
C VAL A 175 -13.97 -47.81 -7.88
N PRO A 176 -14.77 -46.78 -8.16
CA PRO A 176 -15.63 -46.72 -9.34
C PRO A 176 -14.82 -46.92 -10.64
N ALA A 177 -15.49 -47.41 -11.68
CA ALA A 177 -14.85 -47.62 -12.99
C ALA A 177 -14.12 -46.37 -13.51
N ARG A 178 -14.69 -45.19 -13.25
CA ARG A 178 -14.03 -43.90 -13.54
C ARG A 178 -14.13 -42.97 -12.34
N VAL A 179 -13.00 -42.35 -11.99
CA VAL A 179 -12.91 -41.34 -10.94
C VAL A 179 -12.24 -40.06 -11.51
N VAL A 180 -12.82 -38.91 -11.22
CA VAL A 180 -12.24 -37.60 -11.50
C VAL A 180 -11.93 -36.90 -10.20
N VAL A 181 -10.69 -36.49 -10.01
CA VAL A 181 -10.25 -35.68 -8.84
C VAL A 181 -9.74 -34.33 -9.35
N GLN A 182 -10.23 -33.24 -8.78
CA GLN A 182 -9.71 -31.92 -9.05
C GLN A 182 -8.98 -31.37 -7.82
N GLY A 183 -7.83 -30.73 -8.04
CA GLY A 183 -6.98 -30.25 -6.98
C GLY A 183 -5.99 -29.18 -7.44
N GLU A 184 -5.10 -28.82 -6.52
CA GLU A 184 -4.06 -27.83 -6.72
C GLU A 184 -2.69 -28.48 -6.50
N LEU A 185 -1.83 -28.47 -7.53
CA LEU A 185 -0.41 -28.74 -7.34
C LEU A 185 0.24 -27.56 -6.65
N TYR A 186 0.96 -27.79 -5.59
CA TYR A 186 1.63 -26.73 -4.84
C TYR A 186 3.09 -27.09 -4.54
N PHE A 187 3.91 -26.07 -4.32
CA PHE A 187 5.27 -26.21 -3.85
C PHE A 187 5.27 -26.34 -2.32
N LYS A 188 5.81 -27.42 -1.79
CA LYS A 188 5.90 -27.64 -0.35
C LYS A 188 6.80 -26.60 0.29
N ARG A 189 6.32 -25.96 1.34
CA ARG A 189 7.04 -24.94 2.11
C ARG A 189 6.91 -25.22 3.60
N PRO A 190 7.83 -26.00 4.19
CA PRO A 190 7.83 -26.22 5.64
C PRO A 190 7.86 -24.88 6.39
N GLU A 191 7.13 -24.79 7.50
CA GLU A 191 7.12 -23.61 8.39
C GLU A 191 6.69 -22.29 7.72
N HIS A 192 5.93 -22.36 6.63
CA HIS A 192 5.48 -21.18 5.91
C HIS A 192 4.38 -20.43 6.66
N VAL A 193 4.59 -19.15 6.96
CA VAL A 193 3.59 -18.25 7.53
C VAL A 193 3.25 -17.19 6.51
N GLN A 194 2.04 -17.21 6.00
CA GLN A 194 1.63 -16.35 4.88
C GLN A 194 1.83 -14.85 5.14
N GLN A 195 1.53 -14.38 6.36
CA GLN A 195 1.72 -12.99 6.75
C GLN A 195 3.20 -12.55 6.66
N ARG A 196 4.12 -13.44 6.99
CA ARG A 196 5.57 -13.18 7.01
C ARG A 196 6.21 -13.37 5.64
N ASP A 197 5.89 -14.49 4.99
CA ASP A 197 6.63 -15.01 3.84
C ASP A 197 5.96 -14.67 2.50
N GLY A 198 4.65 -14.35 2.53
CA GLY A 198 3.86 -14.06 1.32
C GLY A 198 3.78 -15.23 0.34
N SER A 199 3.16 -14.99 -0.81
CA SER A 199 3.03 -16.01 -1.88
C SER A 199 4.11 -15.91 -2.96
N ALA A 200 5.14 -15.08 -2.78
CA ALA A 200 6.13 -14.83 -3.82
C ALA A 200 6.75 -16.14 -4.36
N GLY A 201 6.53 -16.41 -5.64
CA GLY A 201 7.09 -17.56 -6.34
C GLY A 201 6.43 -18.92 -6.06
N ALA A 202 5.41 -19.04 -5.19
CA ALA A 202 4.78 -20.33 -4.89
C ALA A 202 4.20 -21.01 -6.13
N ARG A 203 3.31 -20.34 -6.81
CA ARG A 203 2.67 -20.82 -8.05
C ARG A 203 3.67 -20.92 -9.20
N SER A 204 4.51 -19.91 -9.42
CA SER A 204 5.48 -19.92 -10.51
C SER A 204 6.55 -21.00 -10.37
N SER A 205 6.90 -21.39 -9.14
CA SER A 205 7.80 -22.54 -8.92
C SER A 205 7.20 -23.82 -9.47
N VAL A 206 5.94 -24.14 -9.13
CA VAL A 206 5.25 -25.31 -9.66
C VAL A 206 5.02 -25.19 -11.18
N ALA A 207 4.52 -24.05 -11.65
CA ALA A 207 4.28 -23.82 -13.09
C ALA A 207 5.58 -24.01 -13.89
N GLY A 208 6.70 -23.48 -13.41
CA GLY A 208 8.00 -23.65 -14.04
C GLY A 208 8.49 -25.10 -14.04
N LEU A 209 8.22 -25.88 -12.99
CA LEU A 209 8.50 -27.30 -12.96
C LEU A 209 7.65 -28.06 -13.99
N MET A 210 6.36 -27.73 -14.10
CA MET A 210 5.43 -28.36 -15.06
C MET A 210 5.74 -28.01 -16.52
N GLN A 211 6.56 -27.01 -16.80
CA GLN A 211 7.04 -26.71 -18.16
C GLN A 211 8.28 -27.55 -18.56
N ARG A 212 8.96 -28.19 -17.60
CA ARG A 212 10.12 -29.04 -17.91
C ARG A 212 9.67 -30.34 -18.55
N HIS A 213 10.52 -30.91 -19.41
CA HIS A 213 10.23 -32.21 -20.04
C HIS A 213 10.21 -33.33 -19.00
N ASP A 214 11.20 -33.35 -18.10
CA ASP A 214 11.34 -34.34 -17.03
C ASP A 214 11.57 -33.64 -15.68
N LEU A 215 11.06 -34.24 -14.61
CA LEU A 215 11.29 -33.83 -13.24
C LEU A 215 12.32 -34.73 -12.56
N SER A 216 13.31 -34.12 -11.90
CA SER A 216 14.20 -34.84 -10.99
C SER A 216 13.45 -35.41 -9.79
N LEU A 217 13.99 -36.41 -9.10
CA LEU A 217 13.39 -36.96 -7.87
C LEU A 217 13.20 -35.85 -6.82
N GLU A 218 14.21 -35.03 -6.60
CA GLU A 218 14.12 -33.89 -5.66
C GLU A 218 12.99 -32.90 -6.01
N ALA A 219 12.79 -32.62 -7.30
CA ALA A 219 11.69 -31.74 -7.74
C ALA A 219 10.32 -32.37 -7.48
N ARG A 220 10.19 -33.70 -7.67
CA ARG A 220 8.95 -34.43 -7.37
C ARG A 220 8.59 -34.43 -5.88
N GLU A 221 9.59 -34.60 -5.03
CA GLU A 221 9.44 -34.57 -3.56
C GLU A 221 8.97 -33.20 -3.05
N GLN A 222 9.34 -32.11 -3.75
CA GLN A 222 8.96 -30.74 -3.41
C GLN A 222 7.53 -30.38 -3.83
N ILE A 223 6.85 -31.22 -4.60
CA ILE A 223 5.50 -30.96 -5.07
C ILE A 223 4.49 -31.69 -4.18
N GLY A 224 3.45 -31.01 -3.76
CA GLY A 224 2.27 -31.55 -3.10
C GLY A 224 1.05 -31.41 -3.99
N PHE A 225 -0.01 -32.15 -3.67
CA PHE A 225 -1.29 -32.06 -4.34
C PHE A 225 -2.42 -31.97 -3.31
N PHE A 226 -3.15 -30.85 -3.34
CA PHE A 226 -4.30 -30.63 -2.48
C PHE A 226 -5.58 -30.96 -3.27
N ALA A 227 -6.15 -32.13 -3.04
CA ALA A 227 -7.41 -32.55 -3.66
C ALA A 227 -8.58 -31.78 -3.04
N TRP A 228 -9.15 -30.82 -3.77
CA TRP A 228 -10.23 -29.98 -3.25
C TRP A 228 -11.63 -30.35 -3.75
N ALA A 229 -11.75 -31.22 -4.75
CA ALA A 229 -13.03 -31.74 -5.22
C ALA A 229 -12.95 -33.19 -5.72
N LEU A 230 -14.03 -33.89 -5.47
CA LEU A 230 -14.38 -35.22 -6.00
C LEU A 230 -15.78 -35.05 -6.64
N PRO A 231 -15.88 -34.65 -7.94
CA PRO A 231 -17.14 -34.21 -8.55
C PRO A 231 -18.29 -35.21 -8.50
N ASP A 232 -17.99 -36.48 -8.68
CA ASP A 232 -18.97 -37.59 -8.63
C ASP A 232 -18.83 -38.44 -7.34
N GLY A 233 -18.25 -37.84 -6.29
CA GLY A 233 -18.09 -38.48 -4.98
C GLY A 233 -19.33 -38.39 -4.10
N PRO A 234 -19.20 -38.81 -2.84
CA PRO A 234 -20.27 -38.74 -1.84
C PRO A 234 -20.85 -37.33 -1.68
N GLU A 235 -22.08 -37.26 -1.15
CA GLU A 235 -22.83 -36.03 -1.02
C GLU A 235 -22.17 -35.03 -0.04
N THR A 236 -21.66 -35.53 1.09
CA THR A 236 -21.05 -34.66 2.12
C THR A 236 -19.55 -34.46 1.90
N LEU A 237 -19.05 -33.26 2.23
CA LEU A 237 -17.61 -32.97 2.15
C LEU A 237 -16.78 -33.89 3.05
N THR A 238 -17.29 -34.24 4.24
CA THR A 238 -16.62 -35.15 5.17
C THR A 238 -16.38 -36.51 4.54
N GLU A 239 -17.39 -37.08 3.87
CA GLU A 239 -17.27 -38.37 3.20
C GLU A 239 -16.35 -38.29 1.99
N ARG A 240 -16.44 -37.22 1.17
CA ARG A 240 -15.51 -37.01 0.06
C ARG A 240 -14.05 -36.91 0.53
N ASN A 241 -13.80 -36.14 1.58
CA ASN A 241 -12.45 -35.99 2.13
C ASN A 241 -11.91 -37.32 2.70
N ARG A 242 -12.76 -38.13 3.36
CA ARG A 242 -12.39 -39.45 3.83
C ARG A 242 -12.03 -40.38 2.67
N GLN A 243 -12.86 -40.41 1.64
CA GLN A 243 -12.61 -41.22 0.46
C GLN A 243 -11.33 -40.83 -0.27
N LEU A 244 -11.04 -39.55 -0.39
CA LEU A 244 -9.76 -39.05 -0.95
C LEU A 244 -8.57 -39.48 -0.10
N ALA A 245 -8.67 -39.41 1.23
CA ALA A 245 -7.63 -39.89 2.13
C ALA A 245 -7.44 -41.42 2.04
N ASP A 246 -8.52 -42.21 1.97
CA ASP A 246 -8.47 -43.65 1.79
C ASP A 246 -7.80 -44.08 0.47
N TRP A 247 -7.90 -43.21 -0.57
CA TRP A 247 -7.22 -43.42 -1.84
C TRP A 247 -5.77 -42.91 -1.86
N GLY A 248 -5.27 -42.34 -0.76
CA GLY A 248 -3.88 -41.95 -0.58
C GLY A 248 -3.56 -40.50 -0.96
N PHE A 249 -4.58 -39.64 -1.15
CA PHE A 249 -4.34 -38.21 -1.24
C PHE A 249 -4.04 -37.62 0.12
N MET A 250 -3.29 -36.46 0.15
CA MET A 250 -3.10 -35.73 1.39
C MET A 250 -4.46 -35.53 2.06
N ASP A 251 -4.55 -35.78 3.35
CA ASP A 251 -5.79 -35.66 4.10
C ASP A 251 -6.37 -34.25 4.06
N PRO A 252 -7.32 -33.95 3.16
CA PRO A 252 -7.92 -32.62 3.06
C PRO A 252 -8.87 -32.34 4.24
N GLN A 253 -9.22 -33.34 5.06
CA GLN A 253 -10.08 -33.19 6.22
C GLN A 253 -9.40 -32.35 7.30
N GLY A 254 -8.09 -32.49 7.48
CA GLY A 254 -7.31 -31.65 8.41
C GLY A 254 -7.35 -30.15 8.08
N TRP A 255 -7.57 -29.83 6.82
CA TRP A 255 -7.65 -28.44 6.33
C TRP A 255 -9.07 -27.96 6.02
N SER A 256 -10.10 -28.77 6.32
CA SER A 256 -11.50 -28.43 6.14
C SER A 256 -12.15 -28.17 7.48
N GLN A 257 -12.67 -26.96 7.70
CA GLN A 257 -13.27 -26.58 8.97
C GLN A 257 -14.74 -26.21 8.78
N PRO A 258 -15.66 -26.77 9.59
CA PRO A 258 -17.07 -26.40 9.54
C PRO A 258 -17.24 -24.96 10.05
N VAL A 259 -18.11 -24.21 9.40
CA VAL A 259 -18.42 -22.83 9.77
C VAL A 259 -19.92 -22.59 9.71
N SER A 260 -20.42 -21.71 10.58
CA SER A 260 -21.83 -21.36 10.64
C SER A 260 -22.08 -19.87 10.37
N THR A 261 -21.06 -19.04 10.61
CA THR A 261 -21.15 -17.59 10.51
C THR A 261 -19.98 -17.03 9.71
N ILE A 262 -20.16 -15.80 9.22
CA ILE A 262 -19.05 -15.08 8.55
C ILE A 262 -17.89 -14.78 9.52
N GLU A 263 -18.18 -14.64 10.79
CA GLU A 263 -17.19 -14.44 11.85
C GLU A 263 -16.32 -15.70 12.03
N ASP A 264 -16.90 -16.90 11.87
CA ASP A 264 -16.12 -18.15 11.86
C ASP A 264 -15.18 -18.20 10.67
N VAL A 265 -15.66 -17.84 9.49
CA VAL A 265 -14.84 -17.76 8.28
C VAL A 265 -13.69 -16.75 8.47
N ALA A 266 -14.00 -15.55 9.00
CA ALA A 266 -13.01 -14.51 9.24
C ALA A 266 -11.93 -14.98 10.23
N ARG A 267 -12.32 -15.72 11.28
CA ARG A 267 -11.41 -16.29 12.27
C ARG A 267 -10.46 -17.30 11.64
N TRP A 268 -10.97 -18.25 10.83
CA TRP A 268 -10.14 -19.23 10.13
C TRP A 268 -9.22 -18.57 9.09
N ARG A 269 -9.75 -17.60 8.32
CA ARG A 269 -8.94 -16.80 7.39
C ARG A 269 -7.77 -16.11 8.11
N GLN A 270 -8.03 -15.52 9.27
CA GLN A 270 -7.00 -14.86 10.08
C GLN A 270 -6.03 -15.86 10.70
N TYR A 271 -6.52 -17.02 11.13
CA TYR A 271 -5.71 -18.09 11.71
C TYR A 271 -4.69 -18.57 10.68
N TRP A 272 -5.13 -19.01 9.50
CA TRP A 272 -4.22 -19.52 8.46
C TRP A 272 -3.31 -18.44 7.85
N TYR A 273 -3.67 -17.18 7.92
CA TYR A 273 -2.80 -16.08 7.53
C TYR A 273 -1.59 -15.92 8.45
N ARG A 274 -1.73 -16.27 9.75
CA ARG A 274 -0.74 -16.03 10.81
C ARG A 274 -0.02 -17.26 11.31
N HIS A 275 -0.51 -18.44 11.00
CA HIS A 275 0.06 -19.69 11.47
C HIS A 275 0.67 -20.47 10.33
N GLU A 276 1.52 -21.41 10.68
CA GLU A 276 2.25 -22.25 9.74
C GLU A 276 1.33 -23.14 8.92
N LEU A 277 1.59 -23.18 7.61
CA LEU A 277 1.00 -24.08 6.64
C LEU A 277 2.13 -24.75 5.85
N PRO A 278 1.96 -25.99 5.36
CA PRO A 278 2.98 -26.64 4.54
C PRO A 278 3.01 -26.14 3.09
N PHE A 279 2.24 -25.11 2.78
CA PHE A 279 2.08 -24.49 1.46
C PHE A 279 1.76 -22.99 1.59
N ALA A 280 2.02 -22.25 0.54
CA ALA A 280 1.53 -20.88 0.42
C ALA A 280 0.02 -20.88 0.14
N SER A 281 -0.70 -19.89 0.70
CA SER A 281 -2.13 -19.70 0.48
C SER A 281 -2.43 -18.24 0.19
N ASP A 282 -3.39 -17.94 -0.69
CA ASP A 282 -3.74 -16.56 -1.05
C ASP A 282 -5.09 -16.11 -0.47
N GLY A 283 -5.64 -16.90 0.48
CA GLY A 283 -6.92 -16.64 1.12
C GLY A 283 -7.57 -17.90 1.63
N VAL A 284 -8.91 -17.89 1.64
CA VAL A 284 -9.73 -19.05 1.99
C VAL A 284 -10.77 -19.31 0.90
N VAL A 285 -11.19 -20.57 0.81
CA VAL A 285 -12.35 -21.00 0.01
C VAL A 285 -13.48 -21.34 0.95
N ILE A 286 -14.64 -20.77 0.72
CA ILE A 286 -15.88 -21.06 1.43
C ILE A 286 -16.74 -21.87 0.49
N LYS A 287 -17.22 -23.02 0.93
CA LYS A 287 -18.04 -23.91 0.11
C LYS A 287 -19.16 -24.56 0.89
N ARG A 288 -20.22 -24.92 0.19
CA ARG A 288 -21.29 -25.75 0.75
C ARG A 288 -20.82 -27.20 0.92
N ASP A 289 -21.43 -27.89 1.86
CA ASP A 289 -21.22 -29.31 2.07
C ASP A 289 -21.67 -30.13 0.86
N ALA A 290 -22.90 -29.92 0.42
CA ALA A 290 -23.45 -30.54 -0.79
C ALA A 290 -22.90 -29.85 -2.05
N GLN A 291 -22.55 -30.63 -3.06
CA GLN A 291 -22.11 -30.17 -4.37
C GLN A 291 -23.02 -30.71 -5.48
N PRO A 292 -23.20 -29.96 -6.58
CA PRO A 292 -23.89 -30.47 -7.77
C PRO A 292 -23.14 -31.67 -8.37
N PRO A 293 -23.85 -32.65 -9.01
CA PRO A 293 -23.19 -33.74 -9.72
C PRO A 293 -22.22 -33.25 -10.78
N GLY A 294 -21.06 -33.90 -10.94
CA GLY A 294 -19.97 -33.46 -11.82
C GLY A 294 -20.38 -33.21 -13.27
N HIS A 295 -21.28 -34.02 -13.83
CA HIS A 295 -21.78 -33.85 -15.21
C HIS A 295 -22.57 -32.54 -15.43
N THR A 296 -23.00 -31.86 -14.33
CA THR A 296 -23.70 -30.57 -14.41
C THR A 296 -22.76 -29.37 -14.38
N TRP A 297 -21.48 -29.58 -14.09
CA TRP A 297 -20.50 -28.49 -14.01
C TRP A 297 -20.29 -27.82 -15.36
N ARG A 298 -20.22 -26.51 -15.36
CA ARG A 298 -20.07 -25.66 -16.55
C ARG A 298 -18.78 -24.86 -16.48
N ASN A 299 -18.37 -24.28 -17.57
CA ASN A 299 -17.22 -23.37 -17.62
C ASN A 299 -17.60 -21.97 -17.09
N THR A 300 -18.17 -21.94 -15.91
CA THR A 300 -18.49 -20.72 -15.14
C THR A 300 -18.17 -20.97 -13.67
N PRO A 301 -17.79 -19.93 -12.93
CA PRO A 301 -17.55 -20.09 -11.48
C PRO A 301 -18.75 -20.71 -10.78
N PRO A 302 -18.53 -21.69 -9.89
CA PRO A 302 -19.62 -22.34 -9.17
C PRO A 302 -20.33 -21.35 -8.25
N ALA A 303 -21.66 -21.52 -8.10
CA ALA A 303 -22.46 -20.68 -7.25
C ALA A 303 -22.35 -21.06 -5.75
N ASP A 304 -21.98 -22.30 -5.45
CA ASP A 304 -21.92 -22.90 -4.13
C ASP A 304 -20.56 -22.78 -3.45
N SER A 305 -19.60 -22.14 -4.10
CA SER A 305 -18.28 -21.89 -3.53
C SER A 305 -17.68 -20.56 -4.02
N VAL A 306 -16.98 -19.88 -3.10
CA VAL A 306 -16.33 -18.58 -3.36
C VAL A 306 -14.99 -18.50 -2.67
N ALA A 307 -14.13 -17.61 -3.16
CA ALA A 307 -12.85 -17.32 -2.55
C ALA A 307 -12.86 -15.94 -1.85
N TRP A 308 -12.27 -15.89 -0.66
CA TRP A 308 -11.97 -14.65 0.05
C TRP A 308 -10.46 -14.53 0.23
N LYS A 309 -9.84 -13.71 -0.60
CA LYS A 309 -8.39 -13.54 -0.59
C LYS A 309 -7.88 -12.78 0.63
N TYR A 310 -6.61 -12.99 0.96
CA TYR A 310 -5.89 -12.16 1.92
C TYR A 310 -5.73 -10.72 1.36
N PRO A 311 -5.42 -9.74 2.23
CA PRO A 311 -5.08 -8.41 1.75
C PRO A 311 -3.96 -8.47 0.71
N ALA A 312 -4.10 -7.73 -0.37
CA ALA A 312 -3.07 -7.70 -1.40
C ALA A 312 -1.80 -7.05 -0.85
N ALA A 313 -0.64 -7.70 -1.06
CA ALA A 313 0.66 -7.15 -0.71
C ALA A 313 1.03 -5.91 -1.56
N ALA A 314 0.44 -5.80 -2.74
CA ALA A 314 0.57 -4.66 -3.64
C ALA A 314 -0.79 -4.31 -4.27
N THR A 315 -0.96 -3.06 -4.66
CA THR A 315 -2.17 -2.59 -5.33
C THR A 315 -1.85 -1.70 -6.52
N LEU A 316 -2.74 -1.71 -7.50
CA LEU A 316 -2.65 -0.88 -8.69
C LEU A 316 -3.38 0.45 -8.44
N ALA A 317 -2.64 1.55 -8.48
CA ALA A 317 -3.16 2.89 -8.25
C ALA A 317 -2.99 3.76 -9.49
N GLN A 318 -3.99 4.60 -9.79
CA GLN A 318 -3.88 5.61 -10.84
C GLN A 318 -3.28 6.89 -10.29
N VAL A 319 -2.29 7.43 -10.98
CA VAL A 319 -1.72 8.75 -10.70
C VAL A 319 -2.71 9.82 -11.18
N ARG A 320 -3.13 10.70 -10.27
CA ARG A 320 -3.99 11.84 -10.57
C ARG A 320 -3.18 13.09 -10.84
N ASP A 321 -2.11 13.27 -10.06
CA ASP A 321 -1.25 14.44 -10.13
C ASP A 321 0.13 14.12 -9.53
N VAL A 322 1.12 14.99 -9.77
CA VAL A 322 2.46 14.91 -9.20
C VAL A 322 2.78 16.22 -8.49
N ASP A 323 2.85 16.18 -7.16
CA ASP A 323 3.21 17.31 -6.30
C ASP A 323 4.73 17.30 -6.04
N PHE A 324 5.43 18.36 -6.42
CA PHE A 324 6.88 18.51 -6.20
C PHE A 324 7.14 19.22 -4.88
N ARG A 325 7.37 18.45 -3.83
CA ARG A 325 7.68 18.98 -2.51
C ARG A 325 9.16 19.32 -2.40
N ILE A 326 9.43 20.52 -1.97
CA ILE A 326 10.80 21.01 -1.77
C ILE A 326 11.08 21.07 -0.28
N GLY A 327 11.99 20.22 0.18
CA GLY A 327 12.42 20.18 1.57
C GLY A 327 13.27 21.40 1.94
N ARG A 328 13.46 21.67 3.25
CA ARG A 328 14.25 22.80 3.76
C ARG A 328 15.66 22.92 3.16
N THR A 329 16.27 21.82 2.74
CA THR A 329 17.61 21.79 2.14
C THR A 329 17.61 21.95 0.62
N GLY A 330 16.46 22.25 0.00
CA GLY A 330 16.31 22.35 -1.44
C GLY A 330 16.05 21.01 -2.15
N ARG A 331 16.07 19.89 -1.42
CA ARG A 331 15.81 18.58 -2.04
C ARG A 331 14.37 18.50 -2.52
N ILE A 332 14.19 18.27 -3.83
CA ILE A 332 12.90 18.08 -4.46
C ILE A 332 12.51 16.61 -4.34
N THR A 333 11.30 16.36 -3.84
CA THR A 333 10.71 15.04 -3.67
C THR A 333 9.37 15.00 -4.38
N PRO A 334 9.26 14.32 -5.54
CA PRO A 334 7.98 14.12 -6.21
C PRO A 334 7.08 13.20 -5.37
N VAL A 335 5.86 13.63 -5.13
CA VAL A 335 4.81 12.89 -4.42
C VAL A 335 3.66 12.67 -5.38
N LEU A 336 3.36 11.41 -5.68
CA LEU A 336 2.24 11.05 -6.55
C LEU A 336 0.94 11.17 -5.75
N GLU A 337 0.01 11.98 -6.23
CA GLU A 337 -1.38 12.00 -5.79
C GLU A 337 -2.12 10.89 -6.52
N LEU A 338 -2.74 9.98 -5.77
CA LEU A 338 -3.36 8.77 -6.32
C LEU A 338 -4.88 8.83 -6.22
N SER A 339 -5.57 8.21 -7.16
CA SER A 339 -6.93 7.77 -6.91
C SER A 339 -6.91 6.89 -5.66
N PRO A 340 -7.82 7.11 -4.68
CA PRO A 340 -7.79 6.36 -3.43
C PRO A 340 -7.84 4.86 -3.67
N VAL A 341 -6.89 4.12 -3.10
CA VAL A 341 -6.85 2.65 -3.16
C VAL A 341 -6.67 2.08 -1.76
N THR A 342 -7.20 0.89 -1.55
CA THR A 342 -7.03 0.17 -0.29
C THR A 342 -5.81 -0.74 -0.38
N LEU A 343 -4.92 -0.63 0.60
CA LEU A 343 -3.73 -1.46 0.76
C LEU A 343 -3.61 -1.85 2.24
N ASP A 344 -3.74 -3.13 2.55
CA ASP A 344 -3.74 -3.67 3.92
C ASP A 344 -4.72 -2.90 4.85
N ASP A 345 -5.99 -2.84 4.45
CA ASP A 345 -7.10 -2.15 5.15
C ASP A 345 -6.91 -0.62 5.36
N ARG A 346 -5.94 -0.02 4.68
CA ARG A 346 -5.68 1.43 4.72
C ARG A 346 -5.93 2.07 3.38
N THR A 347 -6.55 3.23 3.40
CA THR A 347 -6.71 4.05 2.19
C THR A 347 -5.43 4.83 1.91
N VAL A 348 -4.78 4.51 0.80
CA VAL A 348 -3.61 5.22 0.28
C VAL A 348 -4.05 6.21 -0.79
N ARG A 349 -3.65 7.47 -0.62
CA ARG A 349 -3.94 8.58 -1.55
C ARG A 349 -2.66 9.20 -2.11
N ARG A 350 -1.51 8.94 -1.49
CA ARG A 350 -0.22 9.54 -1.82
C ARG A 350 0.90 8.54 -1.65
N VAL A 351 1.88 8.62 -2.54
CA VAL A 351 3.13 7.87 -2.40
C VAL A 351 4.31 8.69 -2.92
N SER A 352 5.45 8.63 -2.24
CA SER A 352 6.67 9.29 -2.73
C SER A 352 7.27 8.50 -3.91
N ALA A 353 7.64 9.22 -4.96
CA ALA A 353 8.41 8.65 -6.07
C ALA A 353 9.94 8.59 -5.78
N GLY A 354 10.36 9.04 -4.60
CA GLY A 354 11.76 9.05 -4.18
C GLY A 354 12.47 10.37 -4.55
N SER A 355 13.55 10.31 -5.30
CA SER A 355 14.27 11.51 -5.78
C SER A 355 13.67 12.04 -7.09
N LEU A 356 13.95 13.30 -7.40
CA LEU A 356 13.59 13.91 -8.69
C LEU A 356 14.16 13.10 -9.87
N THR A 357 15.43 12.70 -9.79
CA THR A 357 16.09 11.86 -10.82
C THR A 357 15.36 10.54 -11.04
N ARG A 358 15.02 9.82 -9.96
CA ARG A 358 14.29 8.56 -10.06
C ARG A 358 12.91 8.73 -10.69
N TRP A 359 12.22 9.83 -10.36
CA TRP A 359 10.94 10.15 -10.96
C TRP A 359 11.07 10.48 -12.45
N GLN A 360 12.10 11.24 -12.83
CA GLN A 360 12.41 11.57 -14.23
C GLN A 360 12.73 10.30 -15.04
N GLU A 361 13.57 9.41 -14.52
CA GLU A 361 13.88 8.12 -15.15
C GLU A 361 12.62 7.24 -15.32
N ALA A 362 11.74 7.24 -14.34
CA ALA A 362 10.48 6.51 -14.41
C ALA A 362 9.45 7.21 -15.30
N ASP A 363 9.62 8.50 -15.63
CA ASP A 363 8.72 9.37 -16.43
C ASP A 363 7.25 9.19 -16.05
N ILE A 364 6.93 9.38 -14.75
CA ILE A 364 5.58 9.18 -14.23
C ILE A 364 4.73 10.44 -14.47
N ARG A 365 3.55 10.25 -15.05
CA ARG A 365 2.61 11.33 -15.40
C ARG A 365 1.20 11.05 -14.87
N PRO A 366 0.34 12.06 -14.76
CA PRO A 366 -1.08 11.85 -14.52
C PRO A 366 -1.69 10.88 -15.55
N GLY A 367 -2.56 9.98 -15.06
CA GLY A 367 -3.16 8.91 -15.86
C GLY A 367 -2.40 7.59 -15.82
N ASP A 368 -1.10 7.57 -15.51
CA ASP A 368 -0.33 6.33 -15.37
C ASP A 368 -0.88 5.43 -14.26
N GLN A 369 -0.78 4.12 -14.47
CA GLN A 369 -1.07 3.13 -13.44
C GLN A 369 0.22 2.66 -12.81
N VAL A 370 0.33 2.82 -11.52
CA VAL A 370 1.52 2.46 -10.74
C VAL A 370 1.21 1.35 -9.75
N MET A 371 2.17 0.47 -9.55
CA MET A 371 2.09 -0.53 -8.49
C MET A 371 2.68 0.06 -7.21
N ILE A 372 1.91 -0.04 -6.14
CA ILE A 372 2.34 0.36 -4.79
C ILE A 372 2.24 -0.81 -3.83
N SER A 373 3.20 -0.91 -2.93
CA SER A 373 3.26 -1.91 -1.85
C SER A 373 3.53 -1.23 -0.52
N LEU A 374 3.60 -1.99 0.58
CA LEU A 374 4.05 -1.48 1.86
C LEU A 374 5.53 -1.81 2.08
N ALA A 375 6.32 -0.80 2.40
CA ALA A 375 7.65 -1.00 2.96
C ALA A 375 7.51 -1.29 4.47
N GLY A 376 7.89 -2.49 4.89
CA GLY A 376 7.51 -3.01 6.20
C GLY A 376 5.99 -3.17 6.29
N LEU A 377 5.40 -2.82 7.43
CA LEU A 377 3.96 -2.99 7.66
C LEU A 377 3.14 -1.69 7.48
N THR A 378 3.77 -0.55 7.14
CA THR A 378 3.06 0.73 7.32
C THR A 378 3.29 1.80 6.27
N ILE A 379 4.38 1.78 5.52
CA ILE A 379 4.77 2.91 4.65
C ILE A 379 4.50 2.55 3.18
N PRO A 380 3.59 3.26 2.49
CA PRO A 380 3.38 3.05 1.06
C PRO A 380 4.66 3.33 0.27
N ARG A 381 4.99 2.43 -0.64
CA ARG A 381 6.16 2.49 -1.52
C ARG A 381 5.72 2.32 -2.96
N LEU A 382 6.27 3.15 -3.84
CA LEU A 382 6.18 2.99 -5.28
C LEU A 382 7.13 1.87 -5.72
N ASP A 383 6.59 0.84 -6.35
CA ASP A 383 7.39 -0.27 -6.89
C ASP A 383 7.76 -0.02 -8.36
N LYS A 384 6.78 0.18 -9.23
CA LYS A 384 7.00 0.42 -10.67
C LYS A 384 5.79 1.07 -11.34
N VAL A 385 6.02 1.63 -12.53
CA VAL A 385 4.94 1.96 -13.48
C VAL A 385 4.50 0.66 -14.17
N VAL A 386 3.21 0.43 -14.21
CA VAL A 386 2.62 -0.79 -14.79
C VAL A 386 2.01 -0.51 -16.16
N ILE A 387 1.28 0.60 -16.27
CA ILE A 387 0.65 1.04 -17.52
C ILE A 387 0.89 2.54 -17.65
N ARG A 388 1.36 2.95 -18.81
CA ARG A 388 1.52 4.37 -19.14
C ARG A 388 0.25 4.88 -19.82
N ASN A 389 -0.11 6.11 -19.50
CA ASN A 389 -1.14 6.83 -20.24
C ASN A 389 -0.57 7.29 -21.57
N ASP A 390 -1.33 7.17 -22.65
CA ASP A 390 -0.88 7.62 -23.99
C ASP A 390 -0.79 9.14 -24.05
N GLU A 391 -1.69 9.85 -23.38
CA GLU A 391 -1.64 11.29 -23.23
C GLU A 391 -0.63 11.69 -22.14
N ARG A 392 0.50 12.28 -22.57
CA ARG A 392 1.61 12.70 -21.68
C ARG A 392 1.48 14.18 -21.33
N VAL A 393 0.72 14.47 -20.28
CA VAL A 393 0.55 15.85 -19.78
C VAL A 393 1.90 16.42 -19.35
N ALA A 394 2.23 17.64 -19.81
CA ALA A 394 3.41 18.35 -19.35
C ALA A 394 3.22 18.78 -17.88
N LEU A 395 4.28 18.64 -17.09
CA LEU A 395 4.30 19.05 -15.70
C LEU A 395 5.29 20.20 -15.50
N ASP A 396 4.93 21.13 -14.65
CA ASP A 396 5.85 22.21 -14.21
C ASP A 396 6.81 21.65 -13.16
N VAL A 397 7.99 21.22 -13.62
CA VAL A 397 9.01 20.59 -12.78
C VAL A 397 9.94 21.67 -12.23
N PRO A 398 10.05 21.83 -10.89
CA PRO A 398 10.97 22.80 -10.30
C PRO A 398 12.42 22.53 -10.71
N ASP A 399 13.13 23.60 -11.10
CA ASP A 399 14.55 23.52 -11.40
C ASP A 399 15.36 23.24 -10.13
N PRO A 400 16.08 22.11 -10.05
CA PRO A 400 16.86 21.75 -8.87
C PRO A 400 18.03 22.73 -8.60
N GLU A 401 18.50 23.49 -9.58
CA GLU A 401 19.61 24.43 -9.39
C GLU A 401 19.17 25.70 -8.63
N VAL A 402 17.88 26.02 -8.63
CA VAL A 402 17.32 27.17 -7.91
C VAL A 402 17.25 26.90 -6.39
N PHE A 403 17.11 25.64 -5.99
CA PHE A 403 16.84 25.25 -4.61
C PHE A 403 18.06 24.63 -3.94
N ASN A 404 18.46 25.22 -2.82
CA ASN A 404 19.59 24.75 -2.00
C ASN A 404 19.31 24.97 -0.49
N ALA A 405 20.28 24.66 0.36
CA ALA A 405 20.14 24.82 1.81
C ALA A 405 19.97 26.28 2.27
N LEU A 406 20.22 27.27 1.44
CA LEU A 406 20.14 28.70 1.78
C LEU A 406 19.10 29.47 0.95
N SER A 407 18.43 28.82 -0.01
CA SER A 407 17.33 29.44 -0.75
C SER A 407 16.04 29.50 0.08
N CYS A 408 15.09 30.36 -0.29
CA CYS A 408 13.76 30.46 0.30
C CYS A 408 13.77 30.69 1.83
N LEU A 409 14.61 31.58 2.31
CA LEU A 409 14.57 32.09 3.68
C LEU A 409 13.44 33.10 3.88
N GLU A 410 12.93 33.66 2.78
CA GLU A 410 11.75 34.52 2.68
C GLU A 410 10.75 33.92 1.69
N LEU A 411 9.47 34.27 1.84
CA LEU A 411 8.39 33.84 0.96
C LEU A 411 8.40 34.68 -0.33
N THR A 412 8.95 34.11 -1.39
CA THR A 412 8.93 34.72 -2.74
C THR A 412 8.18 33.80 -3.71
N ALA A 413 7.96 34.24 -4.95
CA ALA A 413 7.36 33.41 -5.98
C ALA A 413 8.16 32.12 -6.19
N GLY A 414 7.50 30.97 -6.17
CA GLY A 414 8.12 29.64 -6.27
C GLY A 414 8.71 29.09 -4.97
N CYS A 415 8.90 29.91 -3.93
CA CYS A 415 9.53 29.52 -2.67
C CYS A 415 8.59 28.83 -1.66
N ARG A 416 7.29 28.86 -1.87
CA ARG A 416 6.28 28.43 -0.87
C ARG A 416 6.56 27.06 -0.25
N SER A 417 6.91 26.06 -1.05
CA SER A 417 7.13 24.67 -0.56
C SER A 417 8.34 24.60 0.37
N GLN A 418 9.48 25.15 -0.04
CA GLN A 418 10.69 25.13 0.77
C GLN A 418 10.57 26.02 2.02
N PHE A 419 9.94 27.19 1.90
CA PHE A 419 9.70 28.12 3.02
C PHE A 419 8.82 27.45 4.10
N LEU A 420 7.74 26.78 3.69
CA LEU A 420 6.91 26.00 4.60
C LEU A 420 7.70 24.87 5.29
N ALA A 421 8.57 24.17 4.56
CA ALA A 421 9.42 23.13 5.12
C ALA A 421 10.44 23.71 6.13
N ARG A 422 10.95 24.93 5.91
CA ARG A 422 11.82 25.63 6.88
C ARG A 422 11.09 26.00 8.16
N LEU A 423 9.94 26.64 8.07
CA LEU A 423 9.11 26.98 9.22
C LEU A 423 8.68 25.72 10.01
N THR A 424 8.32 24.65 9.30
CA THR A 424 7.96 23.36 9.91
C THR A 424 9.15 22.79 10.70
N HIS A 425 10.35 22.83 10.13
CA HIS A 425 11.57 22.42 10.84
C HIS A 425 11.89 23.34 12.03
N LEU A 426 11.81 24.65 11.82
CA LEU A 426 12.06 25.67 12.85
C LEU A 426 11.15 25.44 14.09
N GLY A 427 9.86 25.14 13.87
CA GLY A 427 8.91 24.85 14.95
C GLY A 427 9.04 23.44 15.55
N SER A 428 9.76 22.52 14.93
CA SER A 428 9.88 21.13 15.34
C SER A 428 10.68 20.95 16.65
N ARG A 429 10.69 19.71 17.19
CA ARG A 429 11.53 19.33 18.33
C ARG A 429 13.03 19.55 18.09
N GLN A 430 13.46 19.40 16.85
CA GLN A 430 14.85 19.58 16.43
C GLN A 430 15.21 21.06 16.23
N GLY A 431 14.20 21.92 16.08
CA GLY A 431 14.34 23.36 16.01
C GLY A 431 14.07 24.02 17.36
N LEU A 432 13.11 24.97 17.40
CA LEU A 432 12.76 25.76 18.58
C LEU A 432 11.69 25.12 19.46
N ASN A 433 11.26 23.88 19.18
CA ASN A 433 10.28 23.10 19.96
C ASN A 433 8.96 23.85 20.24
N MET A 434 8.34 24.39 19.20
CA MET A 434 7.04 25.08 19.28
C MET A 434 5.89 24.08 19.38
N ARG A 435 5.58 23.61 20.59
CA ARG A 435 4.55 22.59 20.81
C ARG A 435 3.18 23.07 20.33
N GLY A 436 2.55 22.27 19.47
CA GLY A 436 1.23 22.56 18.89
C GLY A 436 1.27 23.42 17.62
N ILE A 437 2.46 23.80 17.17
CA ILE A 437 2.71 24.46 15.89
C ILE A 437 3.32 23.44 14.93
N GLY A 438 2.59 23.07 13.89
CA GLY A 438 3.04 22.12 12.87
C GLY A 438 2.80 22.68 11.48
N GLU A 439 3.05 21.84 10.45
CA GLU A 439 2.90 22.20 9.03
C GLU A 439 1.55 22.85 8.71
N GLY A 440 0.44 22.28 9.22
CA GLY A 440 -0.90 22.83 9.01
C GLY A 440 -1.13 24.20 9.63
N THR A 441 -0.42 24.55 10.74
CA THR A 441 -0.46 25.89 11.33
C THR A 441 0.33 26.86 10.46
N TRP A 442 1.55 26.50 10.09
CA TRP A 442 2.38 27.32 9.22
C TRP A 442 1.73 27.58 7.86
N LYS A 443 1.13 26.55 7.27
CA LYS A 443 0.38 26.70 6.02
C LYS A 443 -0.72 27.77 6.12
N ARG A 444 -1.51 27.76 7.21
CA ARG A 444 -2.57 28.76 7.43
C ARG A 444 -2.02 30.18 7.58
N LEU A 445 -0.91 30.35 8.31
CA LEU A 445 -0.28 31.66 8.50
C LEU A 445 0.31 32.20 7.20
N ILE A 446 0.91 31.33 6.38
CA ILE A 446 1.39 31.68 5.04
C ILE A 446 0.22 32.02 4.10
N ASP A 447 -0.85 31.22 4.10
CA ASP A 447 -2.03 31.43 3.25
C ASP A 447 -2.76 32.75 3.58
N ALA A 448 -2.63 33.19 4.82
CA ALA A 448 -3.17 34.49 5.27
C ALA A 448 -2.16 35.64 5.17
N GLU A 449 -1.00 35.42 4.54
CA GLU A 449 0.08 36.39 4.38
C GLU A 449 0.58 37.01 5.71
N MET A 450 0.37 36.30 6.82
CA MET A 450 0.81 36.74 8.15
C MET A 450 2.28 36.40 8.43
N VAL A 451 2.87 35.51 7.64
CA VAL A 451 4.26 35.06 7.78
C VAL A 451 4.89 34.96 6.39
N THR A 452 5.78 35.85 6.10
CA THR A 452 6.56 36.01 4.85
C THR A 452 8.06 35.87 5.09
N SER A 453 8.52 36.09 6.34
CA SER A 453 9.87 35.88 6.82
C SER A 453 9.87 34.76 7.91
N LEU A 454 11.04 34.16 8.16
CA LEU A 454 11.20 33.16 9.22
C LEU A 454 11.01 33.75 10.65
N LEU A 455 10.90 35.05 10.79
CA LEU A 455 10.78 35.75 12.07
C LEU A 455 9.40 36.40 12.31
N ASP A 456 8.56 36.65 11.29
CA ASP A 456 7.29 37.41 11.40
C ASP A 456 6.33 36.86 12.46
N TRP A 457 6.37 35.57 12.73
CA TRP A 457 5.55 34.95 13.77
C TRP A 457 5.82 35.47 15.18
N ARG A 458 6.94 36.14 15.41
CA ARG A 458 7.31 36.76 16.71
C ARG A 458 6.44 37.98 17.02
N ASP A 459 5.96 38.66 16.00
CA ASP A 459 5.20 39.90 16.10
C ASP A 459 3.69 39.71 16.03
N LEU A 460 3.24 38.44 15.88
CA LEU A 460 1.81 38.10 15.84
C LEU A 460 1.17 38.26 17.23
N ASP A 461 0.02 38.92 17.26
CA ASP A 461 -0.79 39.08 18.45
C ASP A 461 -2.06 38.21 18.46
N GLY A 462 -2.76 38.22 19.60
CA GLY A 462 -3.97 37.41 19.76
C GLY A 462 -5.14 37.83 18.88
N ALA A 463 -5.24 39.11 18.53
CA ALA A 463 -6.30 39.63 17.66
C ALA A 463 -6.08 39.16 16.23
N THR A 464 -4.87 39.29 15.75
CA THR A 464 -4.44 38.82 14.42
C THR A 464 -4.66 37.30 14.28
N LEU A 465 -4.25 36.48 15.25
CA LEU A 465 -4.45 35.03 15.18
C LEU A 465 -5.92 34.63 15.19
N ARG A 466 -6.78 35.34 15.92
CA ARG A 466 -8.23 35.07 15.93
C ARG A 466 -8.95 35.46 14.65
N SER A 467 -8.38 36.28 13.80
CA SER A 467 -8.94 36.58 12.48
C SER A 467 -8.90 35.38 11.53
N LEU A 468 -8.08 34.34 11.84
CA LEU A 468 -8.01 33.11 11.06
C LEU A 468 -9.22 32.22 11.31
N ASN A 469 -9.82 31.72 10.24
CA ASN A 469 -10.93 30.78 10.31
C ASN A 469 -10.59 29.54 11.16
N GLY A 470 -11.43 29.27 12.18
CA GLY A 470 -11.27 28.13 13.08
C GLY A 470 -10.16 28.29 14.14
N VAL A 471 -9.71 29.52 14.38
CA VAL A 471 -8.79 29.87 15.47
C VAL A 471 -9.54 30.68 16.53
N GLY A 472 -10.00 30.01 17.58
CA GLY A 472 -10.59 30.66 18.76
C GLY A 472 -9.57 31.06 19.80
N GLU A 473 -10.02 31.71 20.88
CA GLU A 473 -9.21 32.25 21.97
C GLU A 473 -8.19 31.23 22.54
N VAL A 474 -8.65 30.04 22.86
CA VAL A 474 -7.79 28.97 23.46
C VAL A 474 -6.64 28.58 22.52
N ARG A 475 -6.92 28.51 21.22
CA ARG A 475 -5.90 28.14 20.23
C ARG A 475 -4.91 29.28 20.02
N ALA A 476 -5.38 30.49 19.88
CA ALA A 476 -4.54 31.70 19.76
C ALA A 476 -3.60 31.84 20.97
N THR A 477 -4.13 31.75 22.19
CA THR A 477 -3.33 31.81 23.44
C THR A 477 -2.26 30.72 23.47
N ARG A 478 -2.59 29.49 23.05
CA ARG A 478 -1.63 28.38 23.00
C ARG A 478 -0.51 28.64 22.00
N TRP A 479 -0.84 29.18 20.82
CA TRP A 479 0.15 29.50 19.80
C TRP A 479 1.07 30.63 20.28
N LEU A 480 0.53 31.72 20.83
CA LEU A 480 1.32 32.81 21.40
C LEU A 480 2.26 32.33 22.49
N ALA A 481 1.81 31.46 23.39
CA ALA A 481 2.67 30.90 24.40
C ALA A 481 3.79 29.99 23.84
N ALA A 482 3.58 29.37 22.68
CA ALA A 482 4.61 28.61 21.99
C ALA A 482 5.61 29.54 21.29
N PHE A 483 5.15 30.61 20.67
CA PHE A 483 5.97 31.64 20.04
C PHE A 483 6.84 32.39 21.06
N ASP A 484 6.25 32.83 22.17
CA ASP A 484 6.98 33.51 23.26
C ASP A 484 8.13 32.63 23.81
N ARG A 485 7.86 31.34 24.07
CA ARG A 485 8.92 30.41 24.51
C ARG A 485 10.01 30.22 23.47
N ALA A 486 9.66 30.15 22.19
CA ALA A 486 10.61 30.00 21.09
C ALA A 486 11.46 31.26 20.90
N SER A 487 10.86 32.44 21.03
CA SER A 487 11.57 33.73 20.93
C SER A 487 12.65 33.88 21.99
N ARG A 488 12.43 33.31 23.18
CA ARG A 488 13.39 33.35 24.33
C ARG A 488 14.48 32.29 24.29
N GLN A 489 14.51 31.44 23.22
CA GLN A 489 15.58 30.44 23.10
C GLN A 489 16.93 31.15 22.85
N PRO A 490 18.04 30.61 23.40
CA PRO A 490 19.36 31.20 23.20
C PRO A 490 19.79 31.15 21.75
N LEU A 491 20.65 32.09 21.34
CA LEU A 491 21.19 32.16 19.96
C LEU A 491 21.70 30.83 19.44
N GLN A 492 22.40 30.05 20.28
CA GLN A 492 22.89 28.74 19.91
C GLN A 492 21.78 27.81 19.39
N GLN A 493 20.61 27.80 20.05
CA GLN A 493 19.46 26.97 19.63
C GLN A 493 18.87 27.48 18.32
N TRP A 494 18.82 28.80 18.12
CA TRP A 494 18.38 29.41 16.87
C TRP A 494 19.31 29.02 15.70
N LEU A 495 20.62 29.12 15.89
CA LEU A 495 21.59 28.76 14.87
C LEU A 495 21.49 27.27 14.49
N VAL A 496 21.32 26.38 15.46
CA VAL A 496 21.09 24.94 15.22
C VAL A 496 19.76 24.72 14.48
N ALA A 497 18.70 25.48 14.79
CA ALA A 497 17.41 25.37 14.13
C ALA A 497 17.45 25.87 12.69
N LEU A 498 18.22 26.90 12.40
CA LEU A 498 18.40 27.45 11.05
C LEU A 498 19.31 26.57 10.20
N GLU A 499 20.45 26.13 10.74
CA GLU A 499 21.41 25.26 10.07
C GLU A 499 21.99 24.20 11.03
N PRO A 500 21.55 22.93 10.94
CA PRO A 500 21.96 21.86 11.87
C PRO A 500 23.46 21.56 11.94
N ALA A 501 24.27 22.00 10.97
CA ALA A 501 25.72 21.90 11.08
C ALA A 501 26.29 22.62 12.32
N HIS A 502 25.58 23.64 12.85
CA HIS A 502 25.92 24.28 14.10
C HIS A 502 25.87 23.34 15.31
N ALA A 503 25.01 22.31 15.29
CA ALA A 503 25.00 21.34 16.39
C ALA A 503 26.32 20.57 16.48
N ARG A 504 26.91 20.22 15.33
CA ARG A 504 28.22 19.55 15.27
C ARG A 504 29.35 20.50 15.67
N PHE A 505 29.28 21.75 15.23
CA PHE A 505 30.21 22.79 15.66
C PHE A 505 30.21 22.94 17.19
N TYR A 506 29.03 23.14 17.81
CA TYR A 506 28.95 23.29 19.26
C TYR A 506 29.31 22.02 20.03
N GLY A 507 29.03 20.83 19.46
CA GLY A 507 29.41 19.54 20.04
C GLY A 507 30.92 19.27 20.02
N SER A 508 31.65 19.85 19.06
CA SER A 508 33.11 19.71 18.94
C SER A 508 33.90 20.69 19.81
N GLN A 509 33.26 21.75 20.32
CA GLN A 509 33.92 22.77 21.14
C GLN A 509 33.73 22.46 22.64
N PRO A 510 34.81 22.33 23.44
CA PRO A 510 34.68 22.13 24.89
C PRO A 510 34.11 23.40 25.55
N LYS A 511 32.82 23.33 25.91
CA LYS A 511 32.14 24.21 26.87
C LYS A 511 32.37 25.74 26.75
N VAL A 512 32.38 26.30 25.57
CA VAL A 512 32.18 27.74 25.44
C VAL A 512 30.68 27.99 25.61
N VAL A 513 30.27 28.26 26.86
CA VAL A 513 28.90 28.69 27.19
C VAL A 513 28.80 30.15 26.80
N PHE A 514 28.29 30.41 25.60
CA PHE A 514 27.91 31.78 25.20
C PHE A 514 26.69 32.21 26.03
N ARG A 515 26.87 33.15 26.94
CA ARG A 515 25.76 33.75 27.66
C ARG A 515 24.94 34.61 26.70
N SER A 516 23.66 34.77 26.96
CA SER A 516 22.76 35.57 26.09
C SER A 516 23.23 37.02 25.88
N ALA A 517 23.94 37.60 26.87
CA ALA A 517 24.55 38.91 26.79
C ALA A 517 25.65 39.06 25.73
N ASP A 518 26.25 37.91 25.29
CA ASP A 518 27.34 37.90 24.32
C ASP A 518 26.87 37.53 22.89
N SER A 519 25.57 37.45 22.63
CA SER A 519 25.02 37.00 21.34
C SER A 519 25.50 37.83 20.17
N LEU A 520 25.58 39.15 20.30
CA LEU A 520 26.10 40.02 19.27
C LEU A 520 27.58 39.80 18.96
N ASN A 521 28.39 39.67 20.03
CA ASN A 521 29.83 39.37 19.89
C ASN A 521 30.03 37.99 19.24
N HIS A 522 29.16 37.02 19.55
CA HIS A 522 29.20 35.70 18.93
C HIS A 522 28.88 35.76 17.44
N ILE A 523 27.84 36.50 17.03
CA ILE A 523 27.50 36.69 15.62
C ILE A 523 28.66 37.37 14.89
N VAL A 524 29.26 38.41 15.47
CA VAL A 524 30.41 39.11 14.89
C VAL A 524 31.61 38.17 14.73
N PHE A 525 31.91 37.38 15.76
CA PHE A 525 32.97 36.36 15.70
C PHE A 525 32.74 35.35 14.58
N MET A 526 31.55 34.74 14.51
CA MET A 526 31.22 33.75 13.49
C MET A 526 31.33 34.33 12.06
N ARG A 527 30.89 35.57 11.87
CA ARG A 527 31.03 36.31 10.60
C ARG A 527 32.48 36.60 10.22
N SER A 528 33.36 36.73 11.21
CA SER A 528 34.78 37.00 10.95
C SER A 528 35.55 35.75 10.47
N LEU A 529 34.98 34.57 10.66
CA LEU A 529 35.58 33.32 10.21
C LEU A 529 35.45 33.22 8.67
N ALA A 530 36.56 33.43 7.95
CA ALA A 530 36.65 33.10 6.53
C ALA A 530 36.59 31.56 6.32
N ASN A 531 36.41 31.13 5.07
CA ASN A 531 36.35 29.70 4.71
C ASN A 531 37.49 28.87 5.34
N ALA A 532 38.73 29.41 5.30
CA ALA A 532 39.90 28.78 5.91
C ALA A 532 39.78 28.65 7.45
N GLY A 533 39.14 29.59 8.09
CA GLY A 533 38.92 29.55 9.55
C GLY A 533 37.95 28.43 9.96
N TRP A 534 36.88 28.23 9.21
CA TRP A 534 35.95 27.12 9.46
C TRP A 534 36.59 25.74 9.32
N GLN A 535 37.48 25.58 8.31
CA GLN A 535 38.21 24.31 8.06
C GLN A 535 39.26 24.00 9.16
N GLN A 536 39.68 24.97 9.93
CA GLN A 536 40.66 24.80 11.01
C GLN A 536 40.02 24.41 12.35
N ILE A 537 38.68 24.36 12.42
CA ILE A 537 37.98 24.04 13.65
C ILE A 537 38.08 22.53 13.93
N PRO A 538 38.70 22.11 15.06
CA PRO A 538 38.85 20.71 15.38
C PRO A 538 37.51 19.98 15.52
N GLY A 539 37.41 18.79 14.92
CA GLY A 539 36.22 17.95 15.01
C GLY A 539 35.08 18.33 14.04
N LEU A 540 35.28 19.34 13.20
CA LEU A 540 34.33 19.70 12.15
C LEU A 540 34.72 19.03 10.82
N SER A 541 33.78 18.37 10.15
CA SER A 541 34.04 17.79 8.82
C SER A 541 34.23 18.91 7.77
N SER A 542 34.96 18.61 6.69
CA SER A 542 35.12 19.57 5.57
C SER A 542 33.77 20.02 4.97
N THR A 543 32.78 19.11 4.93
CA THR A 543 31.43 19.37 4.46
C THR A 543 30.70 20.34 5.41
N ASP A 544 30.79 20.10 6.73
CA ASP A 544 30.16 20.99 7.71
C ASP A 544 30.81 22.36 7.73
N ALA A 545 32.15 22.42 7.62
CA ALA A 545 32.88 23.68 7.53
C ALA A 545 32.46 24.51 6.30
N ALA A 546 32.33 23.88 5.13
CA ALA A 546 31.86 24.54 3.93
C ALA A 546 30.40 25.00 4.06
N THR A 547 29.52 24.20 4.66
CA THR A 547 28.11 24.54 4.94
C THR A 547 28.01 25.76 5.84
N LEU A 548 28.78 25.78 6.95
CA LEU A 548 28.78 26.91 7.89
C LEU A 548 29.38 28.17 7.25
N ALA A 549 30.46 28.04 6.50
CA ALA A 549 31.03 29.17 5.78
C ALA A 549 29.99 29.79 4.79
N GLY A 550 29.31 28.96 4.01
CA GLY A 550 28.24 29.41 3.11
C GLY A 550 27.09 30.08 3.86
N PHE A 551 26.67 29.51 5.00
CA PHE A 551 25.62 30.08 5.86
C PHE A 551 25.99 31.51 6.33
N TRP A 552 27.16 31.69 6.90
CA TRP A 552 27.59 32.99 7.46
C TRP A 552 27.95 34.04 6.42
N GLN A 553 28.25 33.64 5.17
CA GLN A 553 28.51 34.55 4.04
C GLN A 553 27.24 34.93 3.27
N ASN A 554 26.13 34.21 3.48
CA ASN A 554 24.88 34.46 2.78
C ASN A 554 24.23 35.79 3.26
N GLU A 555 23.89 36.67 2.35
CA GLU A 555 23.37 38.02 2.66
C GLU A 555 21.99 37.93 3.34
N THR A 556 21.09 37.06 2.87
CA THR A 556 19.75 36.91 3.47
C THR A 556 19.86 36.38 4.92
N VAL A 557 20.79 35.46 5.17
CA VAL A 557 21.07 34.99 6.55
C VAL A 557 21.59 36.11 7.42
N ARG A 558 22.44 37.00 6.86
CA ARG A 558 22.98 38.13 7.61
C ARG A 558 21.87 39.09 8.03
N VAL A 559 20.98 39.47 7.11
CA VAL A 559 19.80 40.31 7.38
C VAL A 559 18.92 39.64 8.44
N LEU A 560 18.59 38.37 8.28
CA LEU A 560 17.76 37.58 9.23
C LEU A 560 18.35 37.59 10.66
N LEU A 561 19.68 37.43 10.79
CA LEU A 561 20.34 37.45 12.11
C LEU A 561 20.44 38.84 12.71
N ASP A 562 20.54 39.88 11.90
CA ASP A 562 20.50 41.28 12.37
C ASP A 562 19.09 41.67 12.87
N GLU A 563 18.02 41.22 12.19
CA GLU A 563 16.63 41.36 12.66
C GLU A 563 16.38 40.57 13.93
N TRP A 564 16.90 39.31 13.99
CA TRP A 564 16.82 38.54 15.19
C TRP A 564 17.47 39.24 16.39
N ALA A 565 18.66 39.80 16.22
CA ALA A 565 19.42 40.52 17.25
C ALA A 565 18.72 41.81 17.70
N ALA A 566 18.14 42.59 16.78
CA ALA A 566 17.36 43.77 17.09
C ALA A 566 16.13 43.43 17.97
N GLY A 567 15.38 42.38 17.62
CA GLY A 567 14.23 41.93 18.40
C GLY A 567 14.62 41.33 19.77
N ALA A 568 15.78 40.66 19.88
CA ALA A 568 16.28 40.15 21.13
C ALA A 568 16.67 41.24 22.15
N ALA A 569 17.17 42.37 21.67
CA ALA A 569 17.50 43.52 22.48
C ALA A 569 16.27 44.17 23.14
N HIS A 570 15.11 44.15 22.48
CA HIS A 570 13.85 44.67 23.02
C HIS A 570 13.17 43.72 24.03
N SER A 571 13.56 42.46 24.07
CA SER A 571 12.98 41.42 24.93
C SER A 571 13.77 41.17 26.20
N ALA A 572 14.90 41.82 26.41
CA ALA A 572 15.68 41.70 27.64
C ALA A 572 14.92 42.39 28.81
N PRO A 573 14.71 41.70 29.96
CA PRO A 573 14.14 42.37 31.14
C PRO A 573 15.04 43.53 31.55
N VAL A 574 14.44 44.69 31.74
CA VAL A 574 15.12 45.85 32.39
C VAL A 574 15.50 45.37 33.78
N VAL A 575 16.78 45.08 33.99
CA VAL A 575 17.31 44.86 35.34
C VAL A 575 17.27 46.24 36.03
N VAL A 576 16.21 46.46 36.80
CA VAL A 576 16.21 47.56 37.77
C VAL A 576 17.30 47.20 38.77
N ALA A 577 18.39 47.97 38.75
CA ALA A 577 19.38 47.91 39.79
C ALA A 577 18.71 48.45 41.06
N ASP A 578 18.41 47.58 42.02
CA ASP A 578 18.15 48.00 43.39
C ASP A 578 19.48 48.53 43.97
N GLU A 579 19.47 49.79 44.36
CA GLU A 579 20.50 50.44 45.14
C GLU A 579 20.55 49.89 46.58
#